data_fdf518fddded49715e0586291d5a0f2e
#
_entry.id   fdf518fddded49715e0586291d5a0f2e
#
_cell.length_a   1.000
_cell.length_b   1.000
_cell.length_c   1.000
_cell.angle_alpha   90.00
_cell.angle_beta   90.00
_cell.angle_gamma   90.00
#
_symmetry.space_group_name_H-M   'P 1'
#
loop_
_entity.id
_entity.type
_entity.pdbx_description
1 polymer ?
#
loop_
_entity_poly.entity_id
_entity_poly.type
_entity_poly.pdbx_seq_one_letter_code
_entity_poly.pdbx_strand_id
1 'polypeptide(L)'
;SKTINYGIGGTSIAPQHTPLWGQLHDKNFMIRVPEMEENVDAVVVFGGTNDFGHGDAPFGETEDVEPVTFCGSCDVLFKELVNKYPSKPIVVMTPLHRIGEEDTINEIGLKRKILAEYVDALKKKAQKYSLPVLDLFSQSGMQPNIEQQNKLYFADGLHPNDLGHERIAKMLKKFFEVNLI
;
A
#
# COMPACT_ATOMS: atom_id res chain seq x y z
N SER A 1 -15.89 2.30 17.18
CA SER A 1 -15.32 1.12 16.48
C SER A 1 -13.93 0.81 17.04
N LYS A 2 -13.59 -0.46 17.14
CA LYS A 2 -12.26 -0.94 17.52
C LYS A 2 -11.45 -1.13 16.23
N THR A 3 -10.23 -0.59 16.17
CA THR A 3 -9.29 -0.83 15.07
C THR A 3 -8.26 -1.85 15.53
N ILE A 4 -7.99 -2.85 14.67
CA ILE A 4 -6.91 -3.82 14.85
C ILE A 4 -5.87 -3.51 13.78
N ASN A 5 -4.65 -3.20 14.20
CA ASN A 5 -3.57 -2.84 13.29
C ASN A 5 -2.61 -4.02 13.10
N TYR A 6 -2.54 -4.53 11.86
CA TYR A 6 -1.59 -5.56 11.43
C TYR A 6 -0.39 -4.98 10.67
N GLY A 7 -0.27 -3.65 10.57
CA GLY A 7 0.84 -2.97 9.92
C GLY A 7 2.17 -3.23 10.64
N ILE A 8 3.21 -3.55 9.88
CA ILE A 8 4.59 -3.67 10.37
C ILE A 8 5.45 -2.73 9.52
N GLY A 9 6.11 -1.78 10.19
CA GLY A 9 6.96 -0.80 9.50
C GLY A 9 8.04 -1.45 8.63
N GLY A 10 8.31 -0.88 7.46
CA GLY A 10 9.31 -1.38 6.53
C GLY A 10 8.91 -2.61 5.71
N THR A 11 7.74 -3.23 5.95
CA THR A 11 7.33 -4.42 5.19
C THR A 11 6.64 -4.07 3.87
N SER A 12 6.87 -4.89 2.86
CA SER A 12 6.31 -4.78 1.50
C SER A 12 5.10 -5.69 1.31
N ILE A 13 4.33 -5.47 0.25
CA ILE A 13 3.29 -6.42 -0.20
C ILE A 13 3.98 -7.68 -0.71
N ALA A 14 4.99 -7.52 -1.58
CA ALA A 14 5.80 -8.63 -2.08
C ALA A 14 6.81 -9.14 -1.03
N PRO A 15 7.27 -10.40 -1.14
CA PRO A 15 8.34 -10.92 -0.31
C PRO A 15 9.62 -10.08 -0.42
N GLN A 16 10.33 -9.92 0.70
CA GLN A 16 11.61 -9.22 0.79
C GLN A 16 12.70 -10.21 1.22
N HIS A 17 13.75 -10.35 0.43
CA HIS A 17 14.83 -11.30 0.66
C HIS A 17 16.13 -10.61 1.12
N THR A 18 16.32 -9.36 0.73
CA THR A 18 17.49 -8.56 1.08
C THR A 18 17.30 -7.88 2.43
N PRO A 19 18.14 -8.13 3.45
CA PRO A 19 18.11 -7.39 4.70
C PRO A 19 18.45 -5.91 4.48
N LEU A 20 17.71 -5.02 5.14
CA LEU A 20 17.96 -3.59 5.17
C LEU A 20 18.21 -3.12 6.61
N TRP A 21 19.15 -2.21 6.79
CA TRP A 21 19.48 -1.68 8.11
C TRP A 21 19.71 -2.77 9.17
N GLY A 22 20.26 -3.92 8.74
CA GLY A 22 20.50 -5.07 9.60
C GLY A 22 19.27 -5.91 9.94
N GLN A 23 18.13 -5.63 9.33
CA GLN A 23 16.86 -6.35 9.53
C GLN A 23 16.34 -6.93 8.22
N LEU A 24 15.74 -8.11 8.30
CA LEU A 24 14.99 -8.70 7.19
C LEU A 24 13.51 -8.33 7.33
N HIS A 25 12.99 -7.62 6.34
CA HIS A 25 11.59 -7.21 6.27
C HIS A 25 10.74 -8.28 5.54
N ASP A 26 10.90 -9.54 5.89
CA ASP A 26 10.26 -10.70 5.24
C ASP A 26 8.80 -10.94 5.63
N LYS A 27 8.28 -10.18 6.60
CA LYS A 27 6.87 -10.24 7.01
C LYS A 27 5.98 -9.47 6.05
N ASN A 28 5.93 -9.91 4.79
CA ASN A 28 5.08 -9.32 3.77
C ASN A 28 3.58 -9.36 4.13
N PHE A 29 2.74 -8.67 3.33
CA PHE A 29 1.31 -8.55 3.65
C PHE A 29 0.58 -9.89 3.59
N MET A 30 0.93 -10.77 2.65
CA MET A 30 0.23 -12.03 2.43
C MET A 30 0.34 -12.98 3.63
N ILE A 31 1.55 -13.14 4.20
CA ILE A 31 1.75 -14.06 5.33
C ILE A 31 1.01 -13.65 6.60
N ARG A 32 0.54 -12.40 6.69
CA ARG A 32 -0.25 -11.88 7.82
C ARG A 32 -1.76 -12.09 7.66
N VAL A 33 -2.26 -12.35 6.44
CA VAL A 33 -3.69 -12.56 6.20
C VAL A 33 -4.27 -13.70 7.04
N PRO A 34 -3.62 -14.87 7.17
CA PRO A 34 -4.12 -15.96 8.03
C PRO A 34 -4.30 -15.57 9.51
N GLU A 35 -3.43 -14.68 10.01
CA GLU A 35 -3.43 -14.24 11.41
C GLU A 35 -4.49 -13.17 11.73
N MET A 36 -5.12 -12.59 10.70
CA MET A 36 -6.12 -11.55 10.90
C MET A 36 -7.41 -12.10 11.50
N GLU A 37 -8.05 -11.31 12.38
CA GLU A 37 -9.34 -11.64 12.99
C GLU A 37 -10.42 -11.90 11.92
N GLU A 38 -11.20 -12.96 12.13
CA GLU A 38 -12.28 -13.32 11.19
C GLU A 38 -13.52 -12.41 11.32
N ASN A 39 -13.84 -12.03 12.56
CA ASN A 39 -15.02 -11.23 12.85
C ASN A 39 -14.70 -9.75 12.84
N VAL A 40 -14.67 -9.16 11.64
CA VAL A 40 -14.43 -7.74 11.41
C VAL A 40 -15.57 -7.12 10.59
N ASP A 41 -15.74 -5.81 10.71
CA ASP A 41 -16.75 -5.07 9.93
C ASP A 41 -16.21 -4.66 8.55
N ALA A 42 -14.92 -4.42 8.43
CA ALA A 42 -14.23 -4.05 7.21
C ALA A 42 -12.73 -4.33 7.30
N VAL A 43 -12.07 -4.42 6.14
CA VAL A 43 -10.61 -4.53 6.01
C VAL A 43 -10.09 -3.35 5.21
N VAL A 44 -8.93 -2.80 5.62
CA VAL A 44 -8.22 -1.75 4.89
C VAL A 44 -6.81 -2.23 4.57
N VAL A 45 -6.45 -2.15 3.30
CA VAL A 45 -5.09 -2.43 2.80
C VAL A 45 -4.43 -1.11 2.44
N PHE A 46 -3.29 -0.81 3.07
CA PHE A 46 -2.50 0.38 2.75
C PHE A 46 -1.03 -0.01 2.64
N GLY A 47 -0.51 -0.08 1.42
CA GLY A 47 0.84 -0.57 1.13
C GLY A 47 1.32 -0.20 -0.27
N GLY A 48 2.50 -0.71 -0.65
CA GLY A 48 3.13 -0.51 -1.95
C GLY A 48 4.27 0.52 -1.96
N THR A 49 4.32 1.43 -0.98
CA THR A 49 5.41 2.43 -0.90
C THR A 49 6.77 1.79 -0.56
N ASN A 50 6.78 0.71 0.22
CA ASN A 50 8.01 -0.01 0.55
C ASN A 50 8.47 -0.91 -0.60
N ASP A 51 7.54 -1.52 -1.33
CA ASP A 51 7.83 -2.24 -2.57
C ASP A 51 8.58 -1.33 -3.56
N PHE A 52 8.09 -0.10 -3.72
CA PHE A 52 8.77 0.92 -4.50
C PHE A 52 10.10 1.35 -3.87
N GLY A 53 10.12 1.68 -2.57
CA GLY A 53 11.26 2.28 -1.87
C GLY A 53 12.49 1.37 -1.84
N HIS A 54 12.32 0.18 -1.35
CA HIS A 54 13.41 -0.76 -1.08
C HIS A 54 13.07 -2.23 -1.36
N GLY A 55 11.91 -2.51 -1.98
CA GLY A 55 11.55 -3.87 -2.36
C GLY A 55 12.57 -4.49 -3.29
N ASP A 56 12.85 -5.79 -3.12
CA ASP A 56 13.74 -6.56 -3.99
C ASP A 56 13.00 -7.53 -4.93
N ALA A 57 11.69 -7.64 -4.79
CA ALA A 57 10.86 -8.34 -5.76
C ALA A 57 10.79 -7.53 -7.07
N PRO A 58 10.88 -8.19 -8.25
CA PRO A 58 10.63 -7.53 -9.53
C PRO A 58 9.22 -6.91 -9.57
N PHE A 59 9.07 -5.84 -10.36
CA PHE A 59 7.74 -5.21 -10.54
C PHE A 59 6.73 -6.19 -11.17
N GLY A 60 7.14 -6.93 -12.20
CA GLY A 60 6.31 -7.90 -12.90
C GLY A 60 5.34 -7.29 -13.93
N GLU A 61 4.48 -8.15 -14.48
CA GLU A 61 3.44 -7.78 -15.43
C GLU A 61 2.05 -7.78 -14.78
N THR A 62 1.12 -7.05 -15.37
CA THR A 62 -0.26 -6.96 -14.83
C THR A 62 -0.94 -8.33 -14.73
N GLU A 63 -0.57 -9.27 -15.59
CA GLU A 63 -1.13 -10.63 -15.68
C GLU A 63 -0.55 -11.58 -14.62
N ASP A 64 0.56 -11.23 -13.96
CA ASP A 64 1.20 -12.08 -12.96
C ASP A 64 0.24 -12.41 -11.82
N VAL A 65 0.23 -13.68 -11.44
CA VAL A 65 -0.65 -14.23 -10.37
C VAL A 65 0.14 -14.99 -9.30
N GLU A 66 1.46 -15.11 -9.47
CA GLU A 66 2.35 -15.76 -8.50
C GLU A 66 3.06 -14.71 -7.64
N PRO A 67 3.30 -14.97 -6.35
CA PRO A 67 3.81 -13.98 -5.39
C PRO A 67 5.33 -13.77 -5.49
N VAL A 68 5.89 -13.77 -6.71
CA VAL A 68 7.31 -13.57 -7.00
C VAL A 68 7.60 -12.19 -7.59
N THR A 69 6.57 -11.42 -7.91
CA THR A 69 6.64 -10.05 -8.38
C THR A 69 5.69 -9.16 -7.56
N PHE A 70 5.86 -7.84 -7.61
CA PHE A 70 4.91 -6.92 -6.97
C PHE A 70 3.48 -7.11 -7.51
N CYS A 71 3.33 -7.17 -8.84
CA CYS A 71 2.02 -7.37 -9.46
C CYS A 71 1.37 -8.70 -9.06
N GLY A 72 2.14 -9.79 -9.06
CA GLY A 72 1.66 -11.10 -8.64
C GLY A 72 1.33 -11.17 -7.15
N SER A 73 2.13 -10.50 -6.31
CA SER A 73 1.89 -10.42 -4.87
C SER A 73 0.61 -9.63 -4.53
N CYS A 74 0.32 -8.56 -5.26
CA CYS A 74 -0.96 -7.87 -5.14
C CYS A 74 -2.14 -8.78 -5.53
N ASP A 75 -1.98 -9.60 -6.57
CA ASP A 75 -3.01 -10.56 -7.00
C ASP A 75 -3.32 -11.58 -5.90
N VAL A 76 -2.27 -12.20 -5.35
CA VAL A 76 -2.39 -13.20 -4.27
C VAL A 76 -3.01 -12.56 -3.02
N LEU A 77 -2.51 -11.42 -2.57
CA LEU A 77 -3.03 -10.71 -1.40
C LEU A 77 -4.54 -10.45 -1.52
N PHE A 78 -4.98 -9.87 -2.64
CA PHE A 78 -6.39 -9.52 -2.80
C PHE A 78 -7.27 -10.75 -2.92
N LYS A 79 -6.81 -11.80 -3.62
CA LYS A 79 -7.51 -13.09 -3.67
C LYS A 79 -7.69 -13.72 -2.28
N GLU A 80 -6.62 -13.72 -1.48
CA GLU A 80 -6.67 -14.27 -0.10
C GLU A 80 -7.62 -13.47 0.80
N LEU A 81 -7.58 -12.14 0.71
CA LEU A 81 -8.49 -11.28 1.47
C LEU A 81 -9.96 -11.48 1.07
N VAL A 82 -10.27 -11.58 -0.23
CA VAL A 82 -11.63 -11.86 -0.70
C VAL A 82 -12.10 -13.24 -0.25
N ASN A 83 -11.22 -14.24 -0.28
CA ASN A 83 -11.55 -15.59 0.20
C ASN A 83 -11.82 -15.60 1.71
N LYS A 84 -11.02 -14.87 2.50
CA LYS A 84 -11.19 -14.80 3.95
C LYS A 84 -12.39 -13.96 4.37
N TYR A 85 -12.70 -12.90 3.64
CA TYR A 85 -13.73 -11.92 3.96
C TYR A 85 -14.75 -11.74 2.83
N PRO A 86 -15.44 -12.81 2.38
CA PRO A 86 -16.25 -12.79 1.16
C PRO A 86 -17.49 -11.87 1.24
N SER A 87 -17.89 -11.47 2.43
CA SER A 87 -19.06 -10.60 2.65
C SER A 87 -18.71 -9.26 3.31
N LYS A 88 -17.42 -8.97 3.47
CA LYS A 88 -16.98 -7.75 4.15
C LYS A 88 -16.39 -6.76 3.16
N PRO A 89 -16.57 -5.45 3.37
CA PRO A 89 -15.86 -4.45 2.60
C PRO A 89 -14.35 -4.58 2.77
N ILE A 90 -13.62 -4.60 1.65
CA ILE A 90 -12.17 -4.54 1.61
C ILE A 90 -11.79 -3.30 0.81
N VAL A 91 -11.20 -2.30 1.47
CA VAL A 91 -10.78 -1.05 0.84
C VAL A 91 -9.28 -1.08 0.60
N VAL A 92 -8.88 -0.83 -0.63
CA VAL A 92 -7.46 -0.66 -1.00
C VAL A 92 -7.14 0.83 -1.01
N MET A 93 -6.09 1.25 -0.29
CA MET A 93 -5.57 2.61 -0.32
C MET A 93 -4.27 2.63 -1.12
N THR A 94 -4.18 3.54 -2.09
CA THR A 94 -2.92 3.72 -2.84
C THR A 94 -1.84 4.36 -1.98
N PRO A 95 -0.55 4.17 -2.28
CA PRO A 95 0.52 4.99 -1.73
C PRO A 95 0.22 6.48 -1.89
N LEU A 96 0.79 7.29 -1.00
CA LEU A 96 0.87 8.74 -1.17
C LEU A 96 2.01 9.10 -2.14
N HIS A 97 2.02 10.32 -2.64
CA HIS A 97 3.23 10.93 -3.20
C HIS A 97 4.38 10.91 -2.17
N ARG A 98 5.61 10.79 -2.65
CA ARG A 98 6.82 10.86 -1.83
C ARG A 98 7.97 11.51 -2.58
N ILE A 99 8.96 12.04 -1.86
CA ILE A 99 10.21 12.49 -2.48
C ILE A 99 10.88 11.29 -3.14
N GLY A 100 11.46 11.48 -4.34
CA GLY A 100 12.10 10.44 -5.14
C GLY A 100 11.13 9.49 -5.85
N GLU A 101 9.85 9.85 -5.99
CA GLU A 101 8.83 9.01 -6.64
C GLU A 101 9.06 8.73 -8.13
N GLU A 102 9.87 9.56 -8.79
CA GLU A 102 10.28 9.39 -10.18
C GLU A 102 11.61 8.64 -10.35
N ASP A 103 12.28 8.28 -9.26
CA ASP A 103 13.55 7.56 -9.31
C ASP A 103 13.35 6.14 -9.81
N THR A 104 14.18 5.71 -10.76
CA THR A 104 14.16 4.37 -11.35
C THR A 104 15.17 3.40 -10.75
N ILE A 105 15.90 3.84 -9.72
CA ILE A 105 16.78 3.02 -8.87
C ILE A 105 16.27 3.17 -7.44
N ASN A 106 16.09 2.05 -6.75
CA ASN A 106 15.62 2.06 -5.38
C ASN A 106 16.75 2.19 -4.35
N GLU A 107 16.41 2.25 -3.08
CA GLU A 107 17.34 2.46 -1.96
C GLU A 107 18.44 1.37 -1.81
N ILE A 108 18.23 0.20 -2.44
CA ILE A 108 19.21 -0.91 -2.48
C ILE A 108 19.90 -1.07 -3.84
N GLY A 109 19.76 -0.07 -4.71
CA GLY A 109 20.45 -0.06 -6.00
C GLY A 109 19.83 -0.90 -7.11
N LEU A 110 18.60 -1.40 -6.92
CA LEU A 110 17.90 -2.17 -7.92
C LEU A 110 17.06 -1.26 -8.84
N LYS A 111 16.98 -1.63 -10.12
CA LYS A 111 16.09 -0.96 -11.08
C LYS A 111 14.63 -1.20 -10.68
N ARG A 112 13.84 -0.14 -10.75
CA ARG A 112 12.40 -0.17 -10.50
C ARG A 112 11.65 0.71 -11.50
N LYS A 113 10.34 0.57 -11.50
CA LYS A 113 9.41 1.50 -12.15
C LYS A 113 9.22 2.74 -11.26
N ILE A 114 8.68 3.84 -11.79
CA ILE A 114 8.29 5.00 -10.98
C ILE A 114 7.08 4.67 -10.11
N LEU A 115 6.88 5.44 -9.02
CA LEU A 115 5.81 5.14 -8.06
C LEU A 115 4.42 5.12 -8.69
N ALA A 116 4.15 5.99 -9.67
CA ALA A 116 2.87 6.01 -10.38
C ALA A 116 2.53 4.67 -11.04
N GLU A 117 3.52 3.93 -11.56
CA GLU A 117 3.31 2.61 -12.14
C GLU A 117 2.93 1.56 -11.07
N TYR A 118 3.50 1.64 -9.86
CA TYR A 118 3.09 0.81 -8.71
C TYR A 118 1.64 1.11 -8.30
N VAL A 119 1.27 2.38 -8.26
CA VAL A 119 -0.11 2.82 -7.97
C VAL A 119 -1.08 2.27 -9.01
N ASP A 120 -0.75 2.37 -10.30
CA ASP A 120 -1.60 1.88 -11.38
C ASP A 120 -1.75 0.35 -11.35
N ALA A 121 -0.67 -0.38 -11.07
CA ALA A 121 -0.71 -1.83 -10.92
C ALA A 121 -1.61 -2.24 -9.74
N LEU A 122 -1.46 -1.59 -8.59
CA LEU A 122 -2.30 -1.83 -7.41
C LEU A 122 -3.79 -1.60 -7.73
N LYS A 123 -4.13 -0.50 -8.41
CA LYS A 123 -5.50 -0.15 -8.83
C LYS A 123 -6.07 -1.20 -9.80
N LYS A 124 -5.30 -1.62 -10.79
CA LYS A 124 -5.72 -2.67 -11.76
C LYS A 124 -5.99 -4.00 -11.06
N LYS A 125 -5.12 -4.39 -10.11
CA LYS A 125 -5.32 -5.61 -9.33
C LYS A 125 -6.55 -5.52 -8.41
N ALA A 126 -6.77 -4.38 -7.75
CA ALA A 126 -7.98 -4.15 -6.97
C ALA A 126 -9.25 -4.23 -7.85
N GLN A 127 -9.24 -3.64 -9.04
CA GLN A 127 -10.33 -3.71 -10.01
C GLN A 127 -10.66 -5.15 -10.41
N LYS A 128 -9.65 -6.00 -10.64
CA LYS A 128 -9.84 -7.43 -10.97
C LYS A 128 -10.72 -8.15 -9.93
N TYR A 129 -10.58 -7.78 -8.66
CA TYR A 129 -11.34 -8.37 -7.53
C TYR A 129 -12.53 -7.51 -7.09
N SER A 130 -12.91 -6.49 -7.87
CA SER A 130 -14.00 -5.56 -7.55
C SER A 130 -13.83 -4.85 -6.20
N LEU A 131 -12.59 -4.61 -5.78
CA LEU A 131 -12.27 -3.93 -4.54
C LEU A 131 -12.32 -2.41 -4.73
N PRO A 132 -13.05 -1.68 -3.87
CA PRO A 132 -13.05 -0.23 -3.89
C PRO A 132 -11.67 0.34 -3.53
N VAL A 133 -11.26 1.39 -4.25
CA VAL A 133 -9.94 2.02 -4.08
C VAL A 133 -10.11 3.45 -3.59
N LEU A 134 -9.54 3.76 -2.42
CA LEU A 134 -9.28 5.13 -1.99
C LEU A 134 -7.95 5.59 -2.59
N ASP A 135 -8.01 6.34 -3.68
CA ASP A 135 -6.84 6.82 -4.41
C ASP A 135 -6.20 8.03 -3.72
N LEU A 136 -5.34 7.77 -2.74
CA LEU A 136 -4.62 8.81 -2.02
C LEU A 136 -3.56 9.48 -2.90
N PHE A 137 -2.96 8.75 -3.86
CA PHE A 137 -1.99 9.31 -4.80
C PHE A 137 -2.59 10.49 -5.55
N SER A 138 -3.76 10.31 -6.15
CA SER A 138 -4.39 11.35 -6.98
C SER A 138 -5.24 12.34 -6.17
N GLN A 139 -5.74 11.97 -4.98
CA GLN A 139 -6.81 12.72 -4.31
C GLN A 139 -6.45 13.27 -2.93
N SER A 140 -5.32 12.86 -2.35
CA SER A 140 -4.96 13.33 -1.00
C SER A 140 -4.74 14.82 -0.90
N GLY A 141 -4.29 15.48 -1.99
CA GLY A 141 -3.84 16.88 -1.97
C GLY A 141 -2.59 17.06 -1.10
N MET A 142 -1.77 16.00 -0.99
CA MET A 142 -0.52 15.98 -0.22
C MET A 142 0.63 15.65 -1.18
N GLN A 143 1.41 16.69 -1.56
CA GLN A 143 2.53 16.56 -2.51
C GLN A 143 3.83 17.03 -1.86
N PRO A 144 4.70 16.09 -1.41
CA PRO A 144 5.91 16.46 -0.66
C PRO A 144 7.00 17.12 -1.53
N ASN A 145 6.91 17.03 -2.86
CA ASN A 145 7.80 17.77 -3.76
C ASN A 145 7.48 19.28 -3.79
N ILE A 146 6.39 19.71 -3.15
CA ILE A 146 6.06 21.12 -2.90
C ILE A 146 6.39 21.44 -1.46
N GLU A 147 7.40 22.31 -1.25
CA GLU A 147 7.99 22.60 0.06
C GLU A 147 6.95 22.92 1.16
N GLN A 148 5.95 23.76 0.84
CA GLN A 148 4.91 24.15 1.80
C GLN A 148 4.03 22.95 2.21
N GLN A 149 3.71 22.06 1.27
CA GLN A 149 2.93 20.87 1.57
C GLN A 149 3.76 19.80 2.29
N ASN A 150 5.05 19.69 1.97
CA ASN A 150 5.96 18.82 2.71
C ASN A 150 6.02 19.22 4.19
N LYS A 151 6.32 20.49 4.47
CA LYS A 151 6.33 21.02 5.86
C LYS A 151 5.00 20.83 6.59
N LEU A 152 3.87 20.93 5.87
CA LEU A 152 2.55 20.85 6.46
C LEU A 152 2.11 19.42 6.80
N TYR A 153 2.39 18.45 5.93
CA TYR A 153 1.80 17.13 6.00
C TYR A 153 2.78 15.97 6.21
N PHE A 154 4.08 16.21 6.05
CA PHE A 154 5.08 15.15 6.13
C PHE A 154 6.14 15.44 7.20
N ALA A 155 6.75 14.38 7.71
CA ALA A 155 7.88 14.49 8.63
C ALA A 155 9.22 14.58 7.86
N ASP A 156 9.32 13.87 6.74
CA ASP A 156 10.57 13.66 5.99
C ASP A 156 10.38 13.54 4.47
N GLY A 157 9.20 13.91 3.98
CA GLY A 157 8.85 13.79 2.55
C GLY A 157 8.37 12.40 2.13
N LEU A 158 8.25 11.47 3.08
CA LEU A 158 7.71 10.12 2.90
C LEU A 158 6.60 9.84 3.92
N HIS A 159 6.92 10.00 5.21
CA HIS A 159 6.01 9.66 6.29
C HIS A 159 5.10 10.85 6.63
N PRO A 160 3.77 10.68 6.61
CA PRO A 160 2.86 11.71 7.08
C PRO A 160 3.13 12.06 8.54
N ASN A 161 3.06 13.35 8.88
CA ASN A 161 3.00 13.82 10.25
C ASN A 161 1.55 13.72 10.79
N ASP A 162 1.30 14.18 12.01
CA ASP A 162 -0.03 14.09 12.65
C ASP A 162 -1.14 14.72 11.78
N LEU A 163 -0.88 15.87 11.17
CA LEU A 163 -1.85 16.54 10.30
C LEU A 163 -2.10 15.76 8.99
N GLY A 164 -1.05 15.14 8.43
CA GLY A 164 -1.15 14.24 7.29
C GLY A 164 -1.99 13.01 7.63
N HIS A 165 -1.74 12.39 8.79
CA HIS A 165 -2.54 11.26 9.27
C HIS A 165 -4.00 11.63 9.53
N GLU A 166 -4.26 12.80 10.12
CA GLU A 166 -5.63 13.29 10.32
C GLU A 166 -6.37 13.48 8.98
N ARG A 167 -5.68 14.01 7.96
CA ARG A 167 -6.24 14.17 6.62
C ARG A 167 -6.61 12.83 6.00
N ILE A 168 -5.70 11.84 6.05
CA ILE A 168 -5.96 10.47 5.55
C ILE A 168 -7.17 9.85 6.28
N ALA A 169 -7.22 9.98 7.60
CA ALA A 169 -8.31 9.43 8.41
C ALA A 169 -9.67 10.04 8.03
N LYS A 170 -9.73 11.36 7.79
CA LYS A 170 -10.95 12.05 7.32
C LYS A 170 -11.37 11.56 5.94
N MET A 171 -10.43 11.35 5.02
CA MET A 171 -10.70 10.84 3.70
C MET A 171 -11.23 9.39 3.75
N LEU A 172 -10.59 8.53 4.53
CA LEU A 172 -11.02 7.14 4.70
C LEU A 172 -12.41 7.07 5.32
N LYS A 173 -12.68 7.86 6.38
CA LYS A 173 -14.00 7.95 6.99
C LYS A 173 -15.07 8.32 5.97
N LYS A 174 -14.84 9.40 5.20
CA LYS A 174 -15.78 9.84 4.16
C LYS A 174 -15.97 8.77 3.07
N PHE A 175 -14.90 8.08 2.71
CA PHE A 175 -14.94 6.99 1.73
C PHE A 175 -15.88 5.85 2.18
N PHE A 176 -15.79 5.45 3.45
CA PHE A 176 -16.69 4.46 4.04
C PHE A 176 -18.14 4.94 4.02
N GLU A 177 -18.40 6.18 4.42
CA GLU A 177 -19.76 6.75 4.45
C GLU A 177 -20.45 6.82 3.08
N VAL A 178 -19.67 6.96 2.00
CA VAL A 178 -20.23 7.14 0.64
C VAL A 178 -20.28 5.84 -0.17
N ASN A 179 -19.30 4.96 0.01
CA ASN A 179 -19.11 3.82 -0.90
C ASN A 179 -19.46 2.46 -0.29
N LEU A 180 -19.67 2.39 1.02
CA LEU A 180 -19.85 1.11 1.72
C LEU A 180 -21.12 1.14 2.58
N ILE A 181 -22.26 1.28 1.91
CA ILE A 181 -23.59 1.21 2.53
C ILE A 181 -24.05 -0.25 2.55
#